data_1d2f509756093c9528153b28ec0275dd
#
_entry.id   1d2f509756093c9528153b28ec0275dd
#
_cell.length_a   1.000
_cell.length_b   1.000
_cell.length_c   1.000
_cell.angle_alpha   90.00
_cell.angle_beta   90.00
_cell.angle_gamma   90.00
#
_symmetry.space_group_name_H-M   'P 1'
#
loop_
_entity.id
_entity.type
_entity.pdbx_description
1 polymer ?
#
loop_
_entity_poly.entity_id
_entity_poly.type
_entity_poly.pdbx_seq_one_letter_code
_entity_poly.pdbx_strand_id
1 'polypeptide(L)'
;MTLDDLIIKTVSPVVKPVVPNLYTGESVRYCTFNYSELAEGIGDNAAHLTRALVQVHYFAPLKASTLAVRHALRDAIAAVDNFTLPSIENATDETGQHYVLEFDAVGRWEAEDDGQS
;
A
#
# COMPACT_ATOMS: atom_id res chain seq x y z
N MET A 1 9.29 12.72 -3.45
CA MET A 1 8.21 12.01 -2.73
C MET A 1 8.67 10.60 -2.43
N THR A 2 8.51 10.18 -1.21
CA THR A 2 8.85 8.81 -0.84
C THR A 2 7.74 7.86 -1.30
N LEU A 3 8.06 6.59 -1.33
CA LEU A 3 7.03 5.59 -1.67
C LEU A 3 5.94 5.58 -0.61
N ASP A 4 6.30 5.74 0.66
CA ASP A 4 5.29 5.82 1.73
C ASP A 4 4.31 6.95 1.45
N ASP A 5 4.83 8.13 1.11
CA ASP A 5 3.98 9.27 0.83
C ASP A 5 3.04 9.00 -0.34
N LEU A 6 3.55 8.35 -1.36
CA LEU A 6 2.73 8.06 -2.53
C LEU A 6 1.63 7.07 -2.19
N ILE A 7 1.96 6.04 -1.41
CA ILE A 7 0.95 5.06 -0.99
C ILE A 7 -0.13 5.74 -0.16
N ILE A 8 0.28 6.58 0.80
CA ILE A 8 -0.69 7.28 1.65
C ILE A 8 -1.57 8.19 0.81
N LYS A 9 -0.95 8.94 -0.10
CA LYS A 9 -1.70 9.85 -0.96
C LYS A 9 -2.70 9.10 -1.84
N THR A 10 -2.33 7.90 -2.27
CA THR A 10 -3.17 7.09 -3.15
C THR A 10 -4.34 6.48 -2.40
N VAL A 11 -4.11 6.01 -1.19
CA VAL A 11 -5.09 5.23 -0.44
C VAL A 11 -6.01 6.12 0.39
N SER A 12 -5.49 7.21 0.97
CA SER A 12 -6.25 7.98 1.94
C SER A 12 -7.54 8.60 1.41
N PRO A 13 -7.67 8.93 0.11
CA PRO A 13 -8.97 9.40 -0.39
C PRO A 13 -10.05 8.33 -0.32
N VAL A 14 -9.69 7.06 -0.26
CA VAL A 14 -10.64 5.96 -0.21
C VAL A 14 -10.87 5.51 1.22
N VAL A 15 -9.80 5.29 1.96
CA VAL A 15 -9.87 4.82 3.35
C VAL A 15 -8.82 5.55 4.17
N LYS A 16 -9.22 6.08 5.29
CA LYS A 16 -8.28 6.62 6.26
C LYS A 16 -8.77 6.29 7.65
N PRO A 17 -7.85 6.12 8.58
CA PRO A 17 -6.41 6.36 8.43
C PRO A 17 -5.72 5.28 7.63
N VAL A 18 -4.60 5.63 7.03
CA VAL A 18 -3.70 4.69 6.38
C VAL A 18 -2.31 4.97 6.93
N VAL A 19 -1.69 3.94 7.49
CA VAL A 19 -0.42 4.09 8.20
C VAL A 19 0.49 2.91 7.85
N PRO A 20 1.81 3.12 7.94
CA PRO A 20 2.71 2.00 7.67
C PRO A 20 2.68 0.99 8.81
N ASN A 21 2.76 -0.26 8.44
CA ASN A 21 2.99 -1.42 9.28
C ASN A 21 1.88 -1.74 10.25
N LEU A 22 1.66 -0.93 11.28
CA LEU A 22 0.74 -1.29 12.35
C LEU A 22 -0.07 -0.09 12.76
N TYR A 23 -1.37 -0.29 12.91
CA TYR A 23 -2.27 0.74 13.39
C TYR A 23 -2.69 0.42 14.81
N THR A 24 -2.52 1.40 15.70
CA THR A 24 -2.87 1.22 17.10
C THR A 24 -3.97 2.18 17.55
N GLY A 25 -4.65 2.84 16.61
CA GLY A 25 -5.71 3.77 16.96
C GLY A 25 -7.03 3.08 17.19
N GLU A 26 -8.09 3.87 17.12
CA GLU A 26 -9.42 3.39 17.50
C GLU A 26 -10.39 3.26 16.33
N SER A 27 -9.97 3.61 15.12
CA SER A 27 -10.85 3.47 13.97
C SER A 27 -11.11 2.01 13.68
N VAL A 28 -12.35 1.67 13.32
CA VAL A 28 -12.69 0.29 12.99
C VAL A 28 -12.44 -0.01 11.51
N ARG A 29 -12.32 1.02 10.70
CA ARG A 29 -11.93 0.88 9.28
C ARG A 29 -10.63 1.63 9.10
N TYR A 30 -9.65 0.96 8.56
CA TYR A 30 -8.34 1.57 8.35
C TYR A 30 -7.54 0.72 7.38
N CYS A 31 -6.44 1.28 6.92
CA CYS A 31 -5.49 0.55 6.12
C CYS A 31 -4.11 0.63 6.75
N THR A 32 -3.35 -0.44 6.60
CA THR A 32 -1.91 -0.40 6.84
C THR A 32 -1.23 -0.81 5.55
N PHE A 33 0.07 -0.57 5.46
CA PHE A 33 0.83 -1.05 4.31
C PHE A 33 2.24 -1.39 4.73
N ASN A 34 2.82 -2.29 3.97
CA ASN A 34 4.22 -2.63 4.12
C ASN A 34 4.74 -3.03 2.76
N TYR A 35 6.04 -3.09 2.62
CA TYR A 35 6.63 -3.53 1.37
C TYR A 35 8.05 -4.03 1.58
N SER A 36 8.47 -4.88 0.65
CA SER A 36 9.85 -5.32 0.55
C SER A 36 10.46 -4.68 -0.68
N GLU A 37 11.73 -4.39 -0.64
CA GLU A 37 12.40 -3.70 -1.73
C GLU A 37 13.43 -4.61 -2.37
N LEU A 38 13.42 -4.61 -3.71
CA LEU A 38 14.38 -5.35 -4.50
C LEU A 38 15.04 -4.38 -5.46
N ALA A 39 16.36 -4.38 -5.50
CA ALA A 39 17.06 -3.55 -6.46
C ALA A 39 16.82 -4.12 -7.86
N GLU A 40 16.44 -3.25 -8.75
CA GLU A 40 16.29 -3.58 -10.16
C GLU A 40 17.33 -2.81 -10.91
N GLY A 41 17.68 -3.27 -12.03
CA GLY A 41 18.67 -2.58 -12.79
C GLY A 41 20.00 -3.21 -12.57
N ILE A 42 20.58 -3.54 -13.64
CA ILE A 42 21.79 -4.29 -13.63
C ILE A 42 22.94 -3.44 -14.06
N GLY A 43 22.68 -2.21 -14.33
CA GLY A 43 23.72 -1.32 -14.75
C GLY A 43 24.71 -1.13 -13.64
N ASP A 44 25.94 -1.00 -14.01
CA ASP A 44 26.98 -0.88 -13.03
C ASP A 44 26.96 0.46 -12.37
N ASN A 45 26.59 1.50 -13.07
CA ASN A 45 26.62 2.83 -12.48
C ASN A 45 25.36 3.58 -12.80
N ALA A 46 24.41 2.91 -13.34
CA ALA A 46 23.17 3.58 -13.66
C ALA A 46 22.42 3.88 -12.39
N ALA A 47 21.62 4.88 -12.45
CA ALA A 47 20.67 5.11 -11.37
C ALA A 47 19.78 3.89 -11.31
N HIS A 48 19.68 3.31 -10.16
CA HIS A 48 18.98 2.07 -10.00
C HIS A 48 17.52 2.31 -9.76
N LEU A 49 16.70 1.46 -10.33
CA LEU A 49 15.30 1.39 -9.98
C LEU A 49 15.14 0.42 -8.83
N THR A 50 14.16 0.67 -8.01
CA THR A 50 13.80 -0.23 -6.94
C THR A 50 12.42 -0.76 -7.24
N ARG A 51 12.26 -2.07 -7.16
CA ARG A 51 10.94 -2.70 -7.19
C ARG A 51 10.51 -2.94 -5.76
N ALA A 52 9.38 -2.40 -5.41
CA ALA A 52 8.80 -2.67 -4.10
C ALA A 52 7.62 -3.60 -4.29
N LEU A 53 7.59 -4.66 -3.49
CA LEU A 53 6.47 -5.58 -3.44
C LEU A 53 5.58 -5.10 -2.31
N VAL A 54 4.47 -4.48 -2.67
CA VAL A 54 3.66 -3.72 -1.72
C VAL A 54 2.43 -4.51 -1.34
N GLN A 55 2.11 -4.47 -0.06
CA GLN A 55 0.84 -4.98 0.44
C GLN A 55 0.12 -3.85 1.14
N VAL A 56 -1.10 -3.57 0.69
CA VAL A 56 -2.01 -2.68 1.40
C VAL A 56 -3.06 -3.54 2.05
N HIS A 57 -3.21 -3.41 3.35
CA HIS A 57 -4.16 -4.19 4.14
C HIS A 57 -5.34 -3.30 4.49
N TYR A 58 -6.53 -3.75 4.16
CA TYR A 58 -7.76 -3.04 4.48
C TYR A 58 -8.53 -3.83 5.53
N PHE A 59 -8.85 -3.17 6.63
CA PHE A 59 -9.55 -3.79 7.76
C PHE A 59 -10.91 -3.13 7.94
N ALA A 60 -11.92 -3.94 8.24
CA ALA A 60 -13.28 -3.45 8.46
C ALA A 60 -14.02 -4.42 9.37
N PRO A 61 -15.10 -3.95 10.02
CA PRO A 61 -15.90 -4.86 10.84
C PRO A 61 -16.51 -5.98 10.01
N LEU A 62 -16.76 -7.12 10.66
CA LEU A 62 -17.26 -8.31 9.96
C LEU A 62 -18.53 -8.05 9.19
N LYS A 63 -19.43 -7.21 9.71
CA LYS A 63 -20.71 -6.99 9.08
C LYS A 63 -20.74 -5.82 8.12
N ALA A 64 -19.62 -5.15 7.91
CA ALA A 64 -19.59 -3.99 7.03
C ALA A 64 -19.66 -4.41 5.57
N SER A 65 -20.24 -3.54 4.74
CA SER A 65 -20.19 -3.70 3.29
C SER A 65 -18.86 -3.17 2.80
N THR A 66 -18.08 -4.00 2.12
CA THR A 66 -16.71 -3.61 1.76
C THR A 66 -16.41 -3.77 0.27
N LEU A 67 -17.30 -4.36 -0.52
CA LEU A 67 -16.96 -4.64 -1.90
C LEU A 67 -16.63 -3.38 -2.69
N ALA A 68 -17.43 -2.33 -2.53
CA ALA A 68 -17.19 -1.09 -3.25
C ALA A 68 -15.88 -0.46 -2.83
N VAL A 69 -15.55 -0.51 -1.54
CA VAL A 69 -14.29 0.05 -1.05
C VAL A 69 -13.11 -0.74 -1.58
N ARG A 70 -13.21 -2.07 -1.58
CA ARG A 70 -12.13 -2.90 -2.11
C ARG A 70 -11.84 -2.56 -3.56
N HIS A 71 -12.90 -2.41 -4.35
CA HIS A 71 -12.72 -2.07 -5.76
C HIS A 71 -12.22 -0.65 -5.95
N ALA A 72 -12.65 0.29 -5.11
CA ALA A 72 -12.15 1.65 -5.18
C ALA A 72 -10.65 1.70 -4.83
N LEU A 73 -10.23 0.92 -3.85
CA LEU A 73 -8.81 0.82 -3.52
C LEU A 73 -8.02 0.26 -4.70
N ARG A 74 -8.51 -0.83 -5.30
CA ARG A 74 -7.85 -1.43 -6.45
C ARG A 74 -7.72 -0.42 -7.58
N ASP A 75 -8.79 0.30 -7.86
CA ASP A 75 -8.79 1.24 -8.98
C ASP A 75 -7.88 2.43 -8.70
N ALA A 76 -7.86 2.92 -7.46
CA ALA A 76 -6.98 4.02 -7.11
C ALA A 76 -5.51 3.63 -7.26
N ILE A 77 -5.17 2.42 -6.83
CA ILE A 77 -3.80 1.93 -6.95
C ILE A 77 -3.44 1.74 -8.42
N ALA A 78 -4.35 1.14 -9.19
CA ALA A 78 -4.09 0.88 -10.60
C ALA A 78 -3.92 2.16 -11.41
N ALA A 79 -4.43 3.28 -10.94
CA ALA A 79 -4.31 4.55 -11.64
C ALA A 79 -2.95 5.20 -11.49
N VAL A 80 -2.09 4.70 -10.63
CA VAL A 80 -0.75 5.26 -10.43
C VAL A 80 0.18 4.61 -11.46
N ASP A 81 0.89 5.43 -12.22
CA ASP A 81 1.65 4.94 -13.36
C ASP A 81 2.67 3.88 -12.99
N ASN A 82 3.30 4.02 -11.84
CA ASN A 82 4.38 3.13 -11.45
C ASN A 82 3.90 1.92 -10.67
N PHE A 83 2.60 1.76 -10.49
CA PHE A 83 2.02 0.65 -9.74
C PHE A 83 1.36 -0.32 -10.71
N THR A 84 1.48 -1.61 -10.42
CA THR A 84 0.76 -2.61 -11.21
C THR A 84 -0.66 -2.75 -10.68
N LEU A 85 -1.51 -3.42 -11.45
CA LEU A 85 -2.86 -3.72 -11.02
C LEU A 85 -2.81 -4.66 -9.83
N PRO A 86 -3.42 -4.32 -8.70
CA PRO A 86 -3.31 -5.17 -7.53
C PRO A 86 -4.21 -6.40 -7.61
N SER A 87 -3.75 -7.45 -6.99
CA SER A 87 -4.63 -8.57 -6.65
C SER A 87 -5.22 -8.30 -5.27
N ILE A 88 -6.37 -8.89 -5.01
CA ILE A 88 -7.03 -8.76 -3.71
C ILE A 88 -7.19 -10.14 -3.13
N GLU A 89 -6.64 -10.32 -1.95
CA GLU A 89 -6.75 -11.58 -1.23
C GLU A 89 -7.57 -11.36 0.03
N ASN A 90 -8.46 -12.29 0.31
CA ASN A 90 -9.32 -12.23 1.48
C ASN A 90 -8.65 -12.97 2.63
N ALA A 91 -8.25 -12.24 3.65
CA ALA A 91 -7.63 -12.80 4.85
C ALA A 91 -8.51 -12.60 6.07
N THR A 92 -9.82 -12.47 5.88
CA THR A 92 -10.78 -12.26 6.95
C THR A 92 -10.72 -13.39 7.97
N ASP A 93 -10.81 -13.02 9.23
CA ASP A 93 -10.89 -14.00 10.30
C ASP A 93 -11.95 -13.54 11.30
N GLU A 94 -11.97 -14.17 12.47
CA GLU A 94 -13.04 -13.88 13.43
C GLU A 94 -12.93 -12.49 14.04
N THR A 95 -11.79 -11.82 13.90
CA THR A 95 -11.65 -10.48 14.46
C THR A 95 -12.17 -9.40 13.52
N GLY A 96 -12.36 -9.70 12.25
CA GLY A 96 -12.86 -8.71 11.30
C GLY A 96 -12.51 -9.06 9.89
N GLN A 97 -13.03 -8.24 8.97
CA GLN A 97 -12.66 -8.37 7.57
C GLN A 97 -11.26 -7.85 7.35
N HIS A 98 -10.52 -8.54 6.51
CA HIS A 98 -9.14 -8.17 6.21
C HIS A 98 -8.87 -8.56 4.75
N TYR A 99 -8.51 -7.57 3.96
CA TYR A 99 -8.20 -7.80 2.54
C TYR A 99 -6.80 -7.28 2.27
N VAL A 100 -6.05 -8.03 1.50
CA VAL A 100 -4.68 -7.67 1.16
C VAL A 100 -4.63 -7.37 -0.33
N LEU A 101 -4.24 -6.16 -0.67
CA LEU A 101 -4.05 -5.75 -2.05
C LEU A 101 -2.55 -5.76 -2.31
N GLU A 102 -2.11 -6.63 -3.22
CA GLU A 102 -0.69 -6.79 -3.52
C GLU A 102 -0.39 -6.26 -4.90
N PHE A 103 0.66 -5.48 -5.00
CA PHE A 103 1.08 -4.94 -6.28
C PHE A 103 2.56 -4.58 -6.23
N ASP A 104 3.12 -4.35 -7.41
CA ASP A 104 4.50 -3.91 -7.54
C ASP A 104 4.54 -2.43 -7.78
N ALA A 105 5.50 -1.76 -7.15
CA ALA A 105 5.79 -0.36 -7.41
C ALA A 105 7.24 -0.28 -7.88
N VAL A 106 7.45 0.25 -9.08
CA VAL A 106 8.79 0.32 -9.65
C VAL A 106 9.14 1.77 -9.88
N GLY A 107 10.26 2.20 -9.34
CA GLY A 107 10.65 3.58 -9.52
C GLY A 107 11.91 3.90 -8.74
N ARG A 108 12.24 5.16 -8.77
CA ARG A 108 13.32 5.70 -7.95
C ARG A 108 12.69 6.42 -6.78
N TRP A 109 12.59 5.71 -5.69
CA TRP A 109 11.94 6.26 -4.52
C TRP A 109 12.93 6.99 -3.67
N GLU A 110 12.54 8.17 -3.20
CA GLU A 110 13.38 8.92 -2.29
C GLU A 110 13.52 8.17 -0.99
N ALA A 111 14.67 8.27 -0.38
CA ALA A 111 14.88 7.69 0.92
C ALA A 111 13.95 8.36 1.92
N GLU A 112 13.60 7.59 2.96
CA GLU A 112 12.86 8.15 4.05
C GLU A 112 13.65 9.28 4.66
N ASP A 113 12.96 10.36 4.94
CA ASP A 113 13.60 11.47 5.60
C ASP A 113 13.55 11.22 7.10
N ASP A 114 14.56 10.61 7.61
CA ASP A 114 14.62 10.31 9.02
C ASP A 114 15.52 11.25 9.77
N GLY A 115 15.64 12.42 9.25
CA GLY A 115 16.39 13.45 9.96
C GLY A 115 17.84 13.53 9.59
N GLN A 116 18.28 12.73 8.67
CA GLN A 116 19.65 12.84 8.29
C GLN A 116 19.85 13.88 7.20
N SER A 117 18.84 14.38 6.71
CA SER A 117 19.00 15.41 5.69
C SER A 117 19.54 16.68 6.27
#